data_2e9946ba35192aafbd0150ea8bf1e7c6
#
_entry.id   2e9946ba35192aafbd0150ea8bf1e7c6
#
_cell.length_a   1.000
_cell.length_b   1.000
_cell.length_c   1.000
_cell.angle_alpha   90.00
_cell.angle_beta   90.00
_cell.angle_gamma   90.00
#
_symmetry.space_group_name_H-M   'P 1'
#
loop_
_entity.id
_entity.type
_entity.pdbx_description
1 polymer ?
#
loop_
_entity_poly.entity_id
_entity_poly.type
_entity_poly.pdbx_seq_one_letter_code
_entity_poly.pdbx_strand_id
1 'polypeptide(L)'
;MGALLLVTGCNTDSPPQYSLVGGEKGVFSSRNAGSPIALDRIKGLDEAQLANLFGFGALDRKDDPARALRYQSDACVLFVYLYRKGGTAWHAEFADAYDLHLRPLPVDQCAGSVAAQKKRVA
;
A
#
# COMPACT_ATOMS: atom_id res chain seq x y z
N MET A 1 4.31 -41.24 -26.65
CA MET A 1 4.66 -41.05 -26.26
C MET A 1 4.81 -40.10 -25.39
N GLY A 2 5.15 -40.09 -24.69
CA GLY A 2 5.38 -39.28 -23.73
C GLY A 2 4.99 -38.00 -23.75
N ALA A 3 5.05 -37.56 -24.37
CA ALA A 3 4.77 -36.32 -24.47
C ALA A 3 4.10 -35.77 -23.43
N LEU A 4 3.66 -35.80 -23.21
CA LEU A 4 3.02 -35.14 -22.42
C LEU A 4 3.39 -34.62 -21.40
N LEU A 5 3.74 -35.00 -21.04
CA LEU A 5 4.08 -34.52 -19.98
C LEU A 5 4.30 -33.29 -19.84
N LEU A 6 4.57 -32.94 -20.38
CA LEU A 6 4.91 -31.78 -20.23
C LEU A 6 4.15 -31.00 -19.65
N VAL A 7 3.53 -30.87 -19.87
CA VAL A 7 2.71 -30.09 -19.47
C VAL A 7 2.75 -29.67 -18.35
N THR A 8 2.81 -30.07 -17.99
CA THR A 8 2.86 -29.77 -16.90
C THR A 8 3.30 -28.71 -16.41
N GLY A 9 4.10 -28.65 -16.43
CA GLY A 9 4.65 -27.63 -15.80
C GLY A 9 3.89 -26.48 -15.82
N CYS A 10 3.35 -26.25 -16.54
CA CYS A 10 2.72 -25.07 -16.55
C CYS A 10 2.24 -24.67 -15.37
N ASN A 11 1.76 -25.14 -14.88
CA ASN A 11 1.22 -24.70 -13.80
C ASN A 11 1.79 -23.87 -13.07
N THR A 12 2.49 -23.99 -13.01
CA THR A 12 3.13 -23.25 -12.30
C THR A 12 2.80 -21.96 -12.22
N ASP A 13 2.51 -21.48 -12.91
CA ASP A 13 2.32 -20.17 -12.86
C ASP A 13 1.63 -19.77 -11.77
N SER A 14 1.08 -20.33 -11.27
CA SER A 14 0.51 -19.93 -10.23
C SER A 14 0.88 -18.82 -9.63
N PRO A 15 1.01 -18.08 -9.88
CA PRO A 15 1.28 -16.90 -9.39
C PRO A 15 0.77 -16.58 -8.10
N PRO A 16 -0.17 -16.96 -7.83
CA PRO A 16 -0.73 -16.64 -6.63
C PRO A 16 0.21 -16.50 -5.58
N GLN A 17 1.10 -16.96 -5.79
CA GLN A 17 2.01 -16.88 -4.89
C GLN A 17 2.31 -15.68 -4.33
N TYR A 18 2.13 -14.71 -4.92
CA TYR A 18 2.56 -13.59 -4.29
C TYR A 18 1.93 -13.39 -3.05
N SER A 19 0.87 -13.83 -2.90
CA SER A 19 0.24 -13.48 -1.71
C SER A 19 0.99 -14.18 -0.66
N LEU A 20 1.45 -15.24 -0.91
CA LEU A 20 2.10 -15.91 0.08
C LEU A 20 3.33 -15.31 0.35
N VAL A 21 3.91 -14.85 -0.52
CA VAL A 21 5.09 -14.25 -0.32
C VAL A 21 5.01 -13.32 0.74
N GLY A 22 4.18 -12.44 0.65
CA GLY A 22 4.19 -11.48 1.64
C GLY A 22 3.91 -12.16 2.87
N GLY A 23 3.20 -13.14 2.78
CA GLY A 23 2.80 -13.72 3.96
C GLY A 23 3.88 -14.31 4.70
N GLU A 24 4.65 -15.08 4.18
CA GLU A 24 5.55 -15.69 4.93
C GLU A 24 6.71 -15.02 5.13
N LYS A 25 7.55 -15.00 4.49
CA LYS A 25 8.69 -14.35 4.81
C LYS A 25 8.72 -13.20 4.11
N GLY A 26 7.74 -12.62 3.85
CA GLY A 26 7.82 -11.49 3.08
C GLY A 26 8.14 -10.26 3.79
N VAL A 27 7.58 -9.21 3.29
CA VAL A 27 7.91 -7.87 3.74
C VAL A 27 7.38 -7.59 5.13
N PHE A 28 6.25 -8.15 5.48
CA PHE A 28 5.65 -7.82 6.76
C PHE A 28 5.93 -8.89 7.82
N SER A 29 6.39 -8.44 8.95
CA SER A 29 6.66 -9.35 10.06
C SER A 29 5.87 -8.86 11.25
N SER A 30 5.91 -9.57 12.34
CA SER A 30 5.19 -9.13 13.52
C SER A 30 5.71 -7.79 14.00
N ARG A 31 6.89 -7.40 13.58
CA ARG A 31 7.44 -6.16 14.01
C ARG A 31 6.91 -4.97 13.23
N ASN A 32 6.67 -5.12 11.98
CA ASN A 32 6.26 -3.98 11.16
C ASN A 32 4.87 -4.11 10.54
N ALA A 33 4.19 -5.19 10.78
CA ALA A 33 2.84 -5.32 10.26
C ALA A 33 1.88 -4.59 11.19
N GLY A 34 0.77 -4.17 10.67
CA GLY A 34 -0.28 -3.58 11.49
C GLY A 34 -1.59 -4.17 11.06
N SER A 35 -2.69 -3.74 11.66
CA SER A 35 -3.99 -4.19 11.22
C SER A 35 -4.25 -3.65 9.84
N PRO A 36 -4.65 -4.49 8.90
CA PRO A 36 -4.87 -4.02 7.53
C PRO A 36 -5.90 -2.90 7.46
N ILE A 37 -5.67 -1.95 6.58
CA ILE A 37 -6.60 -0.85 6.36
C ILE A 37 -6.98 -0.87 4.89
N ALA A 38 -8.20 -1.28 4.60
CA ALA A 38 -8.64 -1.42 3.23
C ALA A 38 -8.73 -0.07 2.53
N LEU A 39 -8.58 -0.10 1.22
CA LEU A 39 -8.65 1.13 0.43
C LEU A 39 -9.97 1.85 0.67
N ASP A 40 -11.06 1.11 0.86
CA ASP A 40 -12.35 1.75 1.11
C ASP A 40 -12.34 2.63 2.34
N ARG A 41 -11.49 2.35 3.29
CA ARG A 41 -11.40 3.17 4.49
C ARG A 41 -10.50 4.37 4.30
N ILE A 42 -9.71 4.39 3.25
CA ILE A 42 -8.83 5.51 2.95
C ILE A 42 -9.57 6.48 2.06
N LYS A 43 -10.39 5.97 1.13
CA LYS A 43 -11.11 6.83 0.23
C LYS A 43 -12.00 7.79 0.97
N GLY A 44 -11.97 9.03 0.57
CA GLY A 44 -12.77 10.06 1.19
C GLY A 44 -12.13 10.77 2.36
N LEU A 45 -11.01 10.27 2.86
CA LEU A 45 -10.37 10.93 4.00
C LEU A 45 -9.75 12.25 3.55
N ASP A 46 -9.83 13.25 4.40
CA ASP A 46 -9.23 14.55 4.11
C ASP A 46 -7.81 14.61 4.67
N GLU A 47 -7.13 15.73 4.52
CA GLU A 47 -5.75 15.84 4.96
C GLU A 47 -5.58 15.60 6.44
N ALA A 48 -6.46 16.12 7.25
CA ALA A 48 -6.34 15.96 8.69
C ALA A 48 -6.53 14.51 9.11
N GLN A 49 -7.48 13.84 8.47
CA GLN A 49 -7.75 12.44 8.78
C GLN A 49 -6.58 11.56 8.33
N LEU A 50 -5.97 11.88 7.20
CA LEU A 50 -4.81 11.13 6.73
C LEU A 50 -3.63 11.37 7.67
N ALA A 51 -3.45 12.58 8.16
CA ALA A 51 -2.37 12.86 9.09
C ALA A 51 -2.58 12.12 10.41
N ASN A 52 -3.82 12.01 10.84
CA ASN A 52 -4.08 11.27 12.06
C ASN A 52 -3.80 9.79 11.88
N LEU A 53 -4.07 9.25 10.72
CA LEU A 53 -3.91 7.84 10.47
C LEU A 53 -2.47 7.46 10.15
N PHE A 54 -1.82 8.22 9.30
CA PHE A 54 -0.50 7.87 8.79
C PHE A 54 0.63 8.81 9.19
N GLY A 55 0.32 9.93 9.77
CA GLY A 55 1.32 10.94 10.08
C GLY A 55 1.51 11.85 8.88
N PHE A 56 2.63 12.56 8.84
CA PHE A 56 2.89 13.45 7.73
C PHE A 56 3.70 12.71 6.68
N GLY A 57 3.35 12.93 5.44
CA GLY A 57 4.02 12.25 4.36
C GLY A 57 5.43 12.73 4.14
N ALA A 58 6.26 11.87 3.62
CA ALA A 58 7.63 12.21 3.29
C ALA A 58 7.68 13.06 2.03
N LEU A 59 6.67 12.99 1.19
CA LEU A 59 6.60 13.75 -0.03
C LEU A 59 5.17 14.19 -0.21
N ASP A 60 5.00 15.44 -0.62
CA ASP A 60 3.68 15.98 -0.88
C ASP A 60 3.78 16.70 -2.21
N ARG A 61 3.29 16.08 -3.27
CA ARG A 61 3.38 16.64 -4.58
C ARG A 61 2.01 17.09 -5.05
N LYS A 62 1.86 18.36 -5.33
CA LYS A 62 0.61 18.90 -5.80
C LYS A 62 0.65 19.21 -7.27
N ASP A 63 -0.39 18.86 -7.97
CA ASP A 63 -0.49 19.13 -9.38
C ASP A 63 -2.00 19.26 -9.61
N ASP A 64 -2.56 20.35 -9.14
CA ASP A 64 -3.99 20.58 -9.09
C ASP A 64 -4.67 20.15 -10.39
N PRO A 65 -5.74 19.37 -10.33
CA PRO A 65 -6.52 19.00 -9.16
C PRO A 65 -6.10 17.69 -8.47
N ALA A 66 -4.91 17.25 -8.70
CA ALA A 66 -4.40 16.03 -8.10
C ALA A 66 -3.28 16.33 -7.13
N ARG A 67 -3.09 15.45 -6.18
CA ARG A 67 -2.03 15.60 -5.18
C ARG A 67 -1.64 14.21 -4.73
N ALA A 68 -0.37 13.98 -4.55
CA ALA A 68 0.14 12.68 -4.10
C ALA A 68 0.90 12.84 -2.81
N LEU A 69 0.56 12.05 -1.82
CA LEU A 69 1.28 12.02 -0.56
C LEU A 69 1.99 10.68 -0.47
N ARG A 70 3.23 10.68 -0.01
CA ARG A 70 3.99 9.46 0.13
C ARG A 70 4.28 9.21 1.58
N TYR A 71 3.90 8.04 2.06
CA TYR A 71 4.17 7.62 3.43
C TYR A 71 5.06 6.38 3.37
N GLN A 72 5.80 6.13 4.42
CA GLN A 72 6.70 4.99 4.41
C GLN A 72 6.77 4.35 5.80
N SER A 73 6.86 3.05 5.84
CA SER A 73 7.15 2.34 7.08
C SER A 73 8.48 1.62 6.87
N ASP A 74 8.88 0.82 7.82
CA ASP A 74 10.10 0.03 7.67
C ASP A 74 9.93 -1.04 6.59
N ALA A 75 8.72 -1.32 6.19
CA ALA A 75 8.44 -2.41 5.27
C ALA A 75 7.97 -1.97 3.90
N CYS A 76 7.38 -0.81 3.77
CA CYS A 76 6.73 -0.46 2.52
C CYS A 76 6.58 1.04 2.31
N VAL A 77 6.19 1.38 1.09
CA VAL A 77 5.91 2.76 0.72
C VAL A 77 4.46 2.82 0.29
N LEU A 78 3.72 3.78 0.83
CA LEU A 78 2.32 3.95 0.52
C LEU A 78 2.13 5.31 -0.15
N PHE A 79 1.51 5.32 -1.32
CA PHE A 79 1.15 6.56 -1.98
C PHE A 79 -0.36 6.73 -1.87
N VAL A 80 -0.80 7.90 -1.45
CA VAL A 80 -2.22 8.21 -1.40
C VAL A 80 -2.45 9.38 -2.34
N TYR A 81 -3.40 9.21 -3.25
CA TYR A 81 -3.70 10.21 -4.26
C TYR A 81 -4.98 10.93 -3.88
N LEU A 82 -4.90 12.25 -3.80
CA LEU A 82 -6.03 13.07 -3.42
C LEU A 82 -6.46 13.91 -4.59
N TYR A 83 -7.71 14.27 -4.61
CA TYR A 83 -8.24 15.12 -5.65
C TYR A 83 -9.15 16.17 -5.02
N ARG A 84 -9.33 17.26 -5.73
CA ARG A 84 -10.29 18.29 -5.29
C ARG A 84 -10.93 18.89 -6.52
N LYS A 85 -12.09 19.47 -6.33
CA LYS A 85 -12.80 20.12 -7.38
C LYS A 85 -12.73 21.59 -7.14
N GLY A 86 -12.10 22.30 -8.08
CA GLY A 86 -12.17 23.73 -8.03
C GLY A 86 -12.01 24.42 -6.68
N GLY A 87 -10.98 24.18 -6.01
CA GLY A 87 -10.76 24.89 -4.77
C GLY A 87 -11.37 24.29 -3.53
N THR A 88 -12.07 23.17 -3.66
CA THR A 88 -12.63 22.55 -2.48
C THR A 88 -11.53 21.77 -1.73
N ALA A 89 -11.90 21.14 -0.66
CA ALA A 89 -10.93 20.39 0.14
C ALA A 89 -10.41 19.15 -0.59
N TRP A 90 -9.22 18.76 -0.25
CA TRP A 90 -8.60 17.57 -0.81
C TRP A 90 -9.15 16.33 -0.12
N HIS A 91 -9.47 15.31 -0.90
CA HIS A 91 -9.94 14.02 -0.36
C HIS A 91 -9.24 12.89 -1.08
N ALA A 92 -8.92 11.85 -0.36
CA ALA A 92 -8.25 10.68 -0.93
C ALA A 92 -9.19 9.94 -1.87
N GLU A 93 -8.66 9.52 -3.01
CA GLU A 93 -9.46 8.78 -3.98
C GLU A 93 -8.84 7.43 -4.28
N PHE A 94 -7.58 7.27 -4.10
CA PHE A 94 -6.89 6.04 -4.44
C PHE A 94 -5.58 5.90 -3.71
N ALA A 95 -5.04 4.72 -3.65
CA ALA A 95 -3.74 4.47 -3.04
C ALA A 95 -3.03 3.33 -3.73
N ASP A 96 -1.70 3.38 -3.71
CA ASP A 96 -0.86 2.31 -4.23
C ASP A 96 0.15 1.98 -3.16
N ALA A 97 0.64 0.77 -3.16
CA ALA A 97 1.67 0.37 -2.20
C ALA A 97 2.77 -0.43 -2.88
N TYR A 98 3.98 -0.27 -2.37
CA TYR A 98 5.14 -0.94 -2.92
C TYR A 98 6.07 -1.35 -1.78
N ASP A 99 6.86 -2.40 -1.99
CA ASP A 99 7.89 -2.74 -1.03
C ASP A 99 9.05 -1.76 -1.22
N LEU A 100 10.10 -1.91 -0.45
CA LEU A 100 11.22 -0.98 -0.52
C LEU A 100 12.04 -1.10 -1.80
N HIS A 101 11.75 -2.12 -2.60
CA HIS A 101 12.38 -2.26 -3.91
C HIS A 101 11.37 -1.90 -5.00
N LEU A 102 10.29 -1.23 -4.62
CA LEU A 102 9.28 -0.74 -5.54
C LEU A 102 8.49 -1.81 -6.28
N ARG A 103 8.36 -2.98 -5.68
CA ARG A 103 7.49 -4.01 -6.23
C ARG A 103 6.12 -3.87 -5.60
N PRO A 104 5.05 -4.08 -6.36
CA PRO A 104 3.69 -3.86 -5.83
C PRO A 104 3.37 -4.70 -4.61
N LEU A 105 2.62 -4.12 -3.70
CA LEU A 105 2.15 -4.80 -2.50
C LEU A 105 0.67 -4.50 -2.31
N PRO A 106 -0.03 -5.33 -1.54
CA PRO A 106 -1.41 -5.02 -1.20
C PRO A 106 -1.49 -3.73 -0.41
N VAL A 107 -2.37 -2.85 -0.82
CA VAL A 107 -2.52 -1.54 -0.19
C VAL A 107 -2.89 -1.70 1.29
N ASP A 108 -3.81 -2.61 1.60
CA ASP A 108 -4.30 -2.73 2.97
C ASP A 108 -3.18 -3.11 3.94
N GLN A 109 -2.27 -3.98 3.53
CA GLN A 109 -1.20 -4.38 4.40
C GLN A 109 -0.20 -3.26 4.61
N CYS A 110 0.13 -2.53 3.55
CA CYS A 110 1.06 -1.42 3.68
C CYS A 110 0.44 -0.30 4.51
N ALA A 111 -0.83 0.01 4.28
CA ALA A 111 -1.50 1.04 5.06
C ALA A 111 -1.48 0.68 6.53
N GLY A 112 -1.74 -0.60 6.86
CA GLY A 112 -1.68 -1.04 8.24
C GLY A 112 -0.30 -0.88 8.84
N SER A 113 0.74 -1.20 8.06
CA SER A 113 2.11 -1.07 8.53
C SER A 113 2.47 0.39 8.81
N VAL A 114 2.10 1.29 7.91
CA VAL A 114 2.40 2.71 8.09
C VAL A 114 1.68 3.24 9.32
N ALA A 115 0.41 2.90 9.49
CA ALA A 115 -0.35 3.38 10.63
C ALA A 115 0.20 2.83 11.95
N ALA A 116 0.62 1.57 11.94
CA ALA A 116 1.17 0.98 13.14
C ALA A 116 2.50 1.62 13.51
N GLN A 117 3.32 1.92 12.51
CA GLN A 117 4.59 2.53 12.79
C GLN A 117 4.41 3.95 13.30
N LYS A 118 3.45 4.67 12.79
CA LYS A 118 3.18 6.02 13.27
C LYS A 118 2.84 5.96 14.75
N LYS A 119 2.07 4.98 15.19
CA LYS A 119 1.75 4.90 16.59
C LYS A 119 2.96 4.56 17.43
N ARG A 120 3.86 3.72 16.92
CA ARG A 120 5.02 3.33 17.69
C ARG A 120 5.98 4.49 17.90
N VAL A 121 6.11 5.37 16.94
CA VAL A 121 7.07 6.46 17.08
C VAL A 121 6.44 7.73 17.58
N ALA A 122 5.16 7.78 17.72
CA ALA A 122 4.52 8.99 18.24
C ALA A 122 4.55 9.04 19.77
#